data_62feaa7a9fb67b09e1896de87dfa54f2
#
_entry.id   62feaa7a9fb67b09e1896de87dfa54f2
#
_cell.length_a   1.000
_cell.length_b   1.000
_cell.length_c   1.000
_cell.angle_alpha   90.00
_cell.angle_beta   90.00
_cell.angle_gamma   90.00
#
_symmetry.space_group_name_H-M   'P 1'
#
loop_
_entity.id
_entity.type
_entity.pdbx_description
1 polymer ?
#
loop_
_entity_poly.entity_id
_entity_poly.type
_entity_poly.pdbx_seq_one_letter_code
_entity_poly.pdbx_strand_id
1 'polypeptide(L)'
;MKYYSLIVWLLALVMMVSCEDVSVPVQATAFIDQYFPESSVVLVEIENDEGTREYSVWLNDGTKIEFDVQGNWKRVGRKKTGVPSILIPDTIMQYVKTHYPNNVVTKFSKKEYGYKLELSDDMDLRFNKQFQFIGEID
;
A
#
# COMPACT_ATOMS: atom_id res chain seq x y z
N MET A 1 -7.99 29.19 -63.43
CA MET A 1 -7.66 29.72 -62.12
C MET A 1 -7.50 28.55 -61.16
N LYS A 2 -6.31 28.36 -60.77
CA LYS A 2 -6.02 27.25 -59.84
C LYS A 2 -6.07 27.80 -58.47
N TYR A 3 -7.20 27.66 -57.84
CA TYR A 3 -7.28 27.90 -56.44
C TYR A 3 -6.82 26.62 -55.77
N TYR A 4 -5.64 26.71 -55.45
CA TYR A 4 -5.00 25.76 -54.56
C TYR A 4 -5.75 25.79 -53.28
N SER A 5 -6.64 24.86 -53.20
CA SER A 5 -7.03 24.40 -51.88
C SER A 5 -5.73 24.08 -51.18
N LEU A 6 -5.25 25.06 -50.47
CA LEU A 6 -4.36 24.84 -49.36
C LEU A 6 -5.16 24.04 -48.38
N ILE A 7 -5.22 22.75 -48.63
CA ILE A 7 -5.53 21.79 -47.63
C ILE A 7 -4.39 21.95 -46.66
N VAL A 8 -4.59 22.85 -45.73
CA VAL A 8 -3.85 22.90 -44.52
C VAL A 8 -4.14 21.57 -43.90
N TRP A 9 -3.24 20.66 -44.12
CA TRP A 9 -3.08 19.49 -43.30
C TRP A 9 -2.75 20.03 -41.89
N LEU A 10 -3.79 20.38 -41.17
CA LEU A 10 -3.72 20.52 -39.75
C LEU A 10 -3.37 19.13 -39.25
N LEU A 11 -2.10 18.85 -39.20
CA LEU A 11 -1.58 17.74 -38.41
C LEU A 11 -2.05 18.02 -36.99
N ALA A 12 -3.21 17.48 -36.67
CA ALA A 12 -3.61 17.31 -35.29
C ALA A 12 -2.58 16.34 -34.73
N LEU A 13 -1.54 16.91 -34.16
CA LEU A 13 -0.63 16.21 -33.28
C LEU A 13 -1.47 15.75 -32.10
N VAL A 14 -2.10 14.61 -32.27
CA VAL A 14 -2.69 13.90 -31.13
C VAL A 14 -1.50 13.56 -30.26
N MET A 15 -1.28 14.40 -29.28
CA MET A 15 -0.45 14.06 -28.15
C MET A 15 -1.15 12.85 -27.52
N MET A 16 -0.72 11.67 -27.94
CA MET A 16 -0.95 10.46 -27.18
C MET A 16 -0.23 10.70 -25.88
N VAL A 17 -0.94 11.20 -24.89
CA VAL A 17 -0.53 11.07 -23.51
C VAL A 17 -0.56 9.58 -23.26
N SER A 18 0.58 8.95 -23.45
CA SER A 18 0.83 7.62 -22.95
C SER A 18 0.70 7.71 -21.45
N CYS A 19 -0.47 7.35 -20.91
CA CYS A 19 -0.54 6.92 -19.53
C CYS A 19 0.37 5.70 -19.46
N GLU A 20 1.58 5.88 -18.95
CA GLU A 20 2.37 4.75 -18.50
C GLU A 20 1.55 4.11 -17.38
N ASP A 21 0.92 3.00 -17.67
CA ASP A 21 0.33 2.15 -16.66
C ASP A 21 1.49 1.69 -15.77
N VAL A 22 1.59 2.30 -14.59
CA VAL A 22 2.58 1.90 -13.60
C VAL A 22 2.19 0.51 -13.12
N SER A 23 2.84 -0.49 -13.67
CA SER A 23 2.62 -1.87 -13.26
C SER A 23 3.42 -2.18 -11.99
N VAL A 24 2.77 -2.80 -11.03
CA VAL A 24 3.44 -3.32 -9.83
C VAL A 24 4.07 -4.69 -10.13
N PRO A 25 5.14 -5.07 -9.40
CA PRO A 25 5.71 -6.41 -9.51
C PRO A 25 4.67 -7.52 -9.28
N VAL A 26 4.86 -8.66 -9.92
CA VAL A 26 3.95 -9.82 -9.83
C VAL A 26 3.70 -10.26 -8.40
N GLN A 27 4.71 -10.20 -7.54
CA GLN A 27 4.56 -10.54 -6.11
C GLN A 27 3.59 -9.60 -5.38
N ALA A 28 3.60 -8.31 -5.72
CA ALA A 28 2.67 -7.34 -5.14
C ALA A 28 1.22 -7.62 -5.59
N THR A 29 1.02 -7.94 -6.87
CA THR A 29 -0.30 -8.35 -7.39
C THR A 29 -0.79 -9.60 -6.69
N ALA A 30 0.05 -10.62 -6.55
CA ALA A 30 -0.30 -11.87 -5.86
C ALA A 30 -0.68 -11.63 -4.38
N PHE A 31 0.02 -10.74 -3.70
CA PHE A 31 -0.31 -10.35 -2.33
C PHE A 31 -1.69 -9.69 -2.23
N ILE A 32 -1.99 -8.76 -3.13
CA ILE A 32 -3.29 -8.08 -3.17
C ILE A 32 -4.42 -9.09 -3.42
N ASP A 33 -4.25 -9.97 -4.39
CA ASP A 33 -5.25 -11.00 -4.74
C ASP A 33 -5.50 -11.97 -3.58
N GLN A 34 -4.46 -12.30 -2.83
CA GLN A 34 -4.55 -13.22 -1.69
C GLN A 34 -5.26 -12.61 -0.49
N TYR A 35 -4.91 -11.37 -0.12
CA TYR A 35 -5.37 -10.76 1.13
C TYR A 35 -6.50 -9.74 0.96
N PHE A 36 -6.72 -9.28 -0.26
CA PHE A 36 -7.74 -8.29 -0.60
C PHE A 36 -8.54 -8.69 -1.85
N PRO A 37 -9.07 -9.94 -1.90
CA PRO A 37 -9.70 -10.47 -3.12
C PRO A 37 -10.96 -9.71 -3.56
N GLU A 38 -11.64 -9.04 -2.62
CA GLU A 38 -12.85 -8.25 -2.87
C GLU A 38 -12.54 -6.78 -3.27
N SER A 39 -11.28 -6.39 -3.23
CA SER A 39 -10.86 -5.01 -3.50
C SER A 39 -10.21 -4.88 -4.86
N SER A 40 -10.29 -3.69 -5.44
CA SER A 40 -9.63 -3.33 -6.68
C SER A 40 -8.60 -2.21 -6.47
N VAL A 41 -7.54 -2.24 -7.26
CA VAL A 41 -6.53 -1.18 -7.27
C VAL A 41 -7.11 0.05 -7.96
N VAL A 42 -7.03 1.20 -7.31
CA VAL A 42 -7.51 2.50 -7.84
C VAL A 42 -6.38 3.45 -8.16
N LEU A 43 -5.22 3.29 -7.53
CA LEU A 43 -4.05 4.14 -7.77
C LEU A 43 -2.77 3.38 -7.46
N VAL A 44 -1.75 3.57 -8.29
CA VAL A 44 -0.38 3.11 -8.04
C VAL A 44 0.55 4.29 -8.23
N GLU A 45 1.40 4.53 -7.25
CA GLU A 45 2.46 5.54 -7.32
C GLU A 45 3.80 4.93 -6.99
N ILE A 46 4.85 5.48 -7.61
CA ILE A 46 6.22 5.16 -7.26
C ILE A 46 6.72 6.30 -6.37
N GLU A 47 7.08 5.97 -5.15
CA GLU A 47 7.61 6.91 -4.19
C GLU A 47 9.11 6.66 -3.96
N ASN A 48 9.85 7.72 -3.65
CA ASN A 48 11.22 7.62 -3.17
C ASN A 48 11.20 7.96 -1.68
N ASP A 49 11.48 6.98 -0.86
CA ASP A 49 11.59 7.14 0.57
C ASP A 49 13.05 6.89 1.00
N GLU A 50 13.68 7.91 1.57
CA GLU A 50 15.09 7.88 2.02
C GLU A 50 16.07 7.30 0.98
N GLY A 51 15.87 7.63 -0.29
CA GLY A 51 16.68 7.14 -1.41
C GLY A 51 16.32 5.71 -1.88
N THR A 52 15.30 5.09 -1.29
CA THR A 52 14.78 3.79 -1.71
C THR A 52 13.50 3.96 -2.49
N ARG A 53 13.39 3.27 -3.61
CA ARG A 53 12.19 3.26 -4.44
C ARG A 53 11.15 2.31 -3.86
N GLU A 54 9.90 2.76 -3.78
CA GLU A 54 8.77 1.99 -3.26
C GLU A 54 7.55 2.14 -4.17
N TYR A 55 6.67 1.15 -4.14
CA TYR A 55 5.36 1.22 -4.77
C TYR A 55 4.32 1.47 -3.68
N SER A 56 3.51 2.51 -3.84
CA SER A 56 2.32 2.75 -3.04
C SER A 56 1.09 2.39 -3.85
N VAL A 57 0.27 1.49 -3.33
CA VAL A 57 -0.95 1.00 -3.97
C VAL A 57 -2.14 1.33 -3.09
N TRP A 58 -3.13 2.01 -3.65
CA TRP A 58 -4.42 2.28 -3.00
C TRP A 58 -5.50 1.39 -3.58
N LEU A 59 -6.29 0.82 -2.68
CA LEU A 59 -7.45 0.03 -3.03
C LEU A 59 -8.74 0.85 -2.86
N ASN A 60 -9.81 0.41 -3.51
CA ASN A 60 -11.10 1.10 -3.49
C ASN A 60 -11.77 1.14 -2.12
N ASP A 61 -11.33 0.32 -1.16
CA ASP A 61 -11.81 0.33 0.23
C ASP A 61 -11.03 1.28 1.15
N GLY A 62 -10.08 2.07 0.59
CA GLY A 62 -9.22 2.99 1.31
C GLY A 62 -7.95 2.36 1.90
N THR A 63 -7.69 1.10 1.62
CA THR A 63 -6.43 0.44 1.99
C THR A 63 -5.27 1.05 1.21
N LYS A 64 -4.18 1.39 1.89
CA LYS A 64 -2.89 1.70 1.27
C LYS A 64 -1.91 0.59 1.60
N ILE A 65 -1.25 0.06 0.57
CA ILE A 65 -0.21 -0.96 0.72
C ILE A 65 1.08 -0.42 0.09
N GLU A 66 2.17 -0.52 0.82
CA GLU A 66 3.50 -0.15 0.33
C GLU A 66 4.34 -1.42 0.11
N PHE A 67 4.97 -1.49 -1.05
CA PHE A 67 5.83 -2.58 -1.48
C PHE A 67 7.22 -2.06 -1.81
N ASP A 68 8.23 -2.91 -1.60
CA ASP A 68 9.56 -2.64 -2.14
C ASP A 68 9.60 -2.87 -3.67
N VAL A 69 10.75 -2.61 -4.29
CA VAL A 69 10.93 -2.75 -5.74
C VAL A 69 10.81 -4.20 -6.24
N GLN A 70 10.97 -5.19 -5.38
CA GLN A 70 10.75 -6.59 -5.68
C GLN A 70 9.28 -7.03 -5.53
N GLY A 71 8.44 -6.19 -4.94
CA GLY A 71 7.04 -6.49 -4.69
C GLY A 71 6.76 -7.13 -3.32
N ASN A 72 7.73 -7.11 -2.40
CA ASN A 72 7.50 -7.53 -1.03
C ASN A 72 6.77 -6.43 -0.27
N TRP A 73 5.70 -6.77 0.45
CA TRP A 73 4.99 -5.78 1.23
C TRP A 73 5.82 -5.26 2.42
N LYS A 74 5.71 -3.99 2.68
CA LYS A 74 6.38 -3.29 3.77
C LYS A 74 5.39 -2.77 4.81
N ARG A 75 4.27 -2.23 4.35
CA ARG A 75 3.27 -1.58 5.19
C ARG A 75 1.88 -1.75 4.61
N VAL A 76 0.90 -2.02 5.47
CA VAL A 76 -0.53 -2.04 5.15
C VAL A 76 -1.25 -1.12 6.12
N GLY A 77 -2.01 -0.18 5.58
CA GLY A 77 -2.85 0.74 6.35
C GLY A 77 -4.30 0.67 5.90
N ARG A 78 -5.23 0.54 6.85
CA ARG A 78 -6.67 0.59 6.62
C ARG A 78 -7.38 1.15 7.85
N LYS A 79 -7.66 2.45 7.81
CA LYS A 79 -8.16 3.18 9.00
C LYS A 79 -9.60 2.83 9.39
N LYS A 80 -10.50 2.68 8.41
CA LYS A 80 -11.94 2.53 8.69
C LYS A 80 -12.30 1.20 9.35
N THR A 81 -11.76 0.10 8.84
CA THR A 81 -12.14 -1.26 9.27
C THR A 81 -11.00 -2.01 9.94
N GLY A 82 -9.83 -1.41 9.99
CA GLY A 82 -8.61 -2.05 10.46
C GLY A 82 -7.95 -2.95 9.42
N VAL A 83 -6.69 -3.25 9.61
CA VAL A 83 -5.92 -4.18 8.79
C VAL A 83 -6.51 -5.59 8.95
N PRO A 84 -6.65 -6.38 7.87
CA PRO A 84 -7.12 -7.76 7.98
C PRO A 84 -6.27 -8.56 8.97
N SER A 85 -6.91 -9.19 9.94
CA SER A 85 -6.21 -9.93 11.01
C SER A 85 -5.36 -11.08 10.49
N ILE A 86 -5.70 -11.64 9.34
CA ILE A 86 -4.94 -12.71 8.68
C ILE A 86 -3.50 -12.30 8.31
N LEU A 87 -3.25 -11.00 8.14
CA LEU A 87 -1.91 -10.46 7.86
C LEU A 87 -1.02 -10.39 9.10
N ILE A 88 -1.61 -10.39 10.28
CA ILE A 88 -0.92 -10.17 11.54
C ILE A 88 -0.72 -11.53 12.22
N PRO A 89 0.52 -11.86 12.63
CA PRO A 89 0.76 -13.10 13.37
C PRO A 89 -0.16 -13.26 14.57
N ASP A 90 -0.68 -14.46 14.79
CA ASP A 90 -1.64 -14.76 15.85
C ASP A 90 -1.15 -14.34 17.23
N THR A 91 0.13 -14.55 17.53
CA THR A 91 0.75 -14.13 18.79
C THR A 91 0.62 -12.62 19.02
N ILE A 92 0.88 -11.82 18.00
CA ILE A 92 0.72 -10.37 18.05
C ILE A 92 -0.76 -9.99 18.23
N MET A 93 -1.67 -10.62 17.47
CA MET A 93 -3.11 -10.35 17.58
C MET A 93 -3.66 -10.72 18.97
N GLN A 94 -3.19 -11.80 19.58
CA GLN A 94 -3.57 -12.18 20.94
C GLN A 94 -3.11 -11.12 21.96
N TYR A 95 -1.91 -10.61 21.80
CA TYR A 95 -1.40 -9.53 22.65
C TYR A 95 -2.30 -8.28 22.55
N VAL A 96 -2.62 -7.85 21.32
CA VAL A 96 -3.49 -6.69 21.09
C VAL A 96 -4.87 -6.90 21.69
N LYS A 97 -5.50 -8.05 21.48
CA LYS A 97 -6.83 -8.36 22.04
C LYS A 97 -6.84 -8.38 23.57
N THR A 98 -5.76 -8.83 24.18
CA THR A 98 -5.64 -8.91 25.65
C THR A 98 -5.41 -7.54 26.28
N HIS A 99 -4.52 -6.73 25.70
CA HIS A 99 -4.09 -5.47 26.32
C HIS A 99 -4.82 -4.24 25.79
N TYR A 100 -5.34 -4.32 24.55
CA TYR A 100 -6.01 -3.22 23.85
C TYR A 100 -7.33 -3.70 23.21
N PRO A 101 -8.26 -4.26 24.01
CA PRO A 101 -9.46 -4.95 23.49
C PRO A 101 -10.43 -4.04 22.73
N ASN A 102 -10.36 -2.71 22.97
CA ASN A 102 -11.22 -1.72 22.32
C ASN A 102 -10.58 -1.07 21.09
N ASN A 103 -9.36 -1.46 20.74
CA ASN A 103 -8.64 -0.88 19.63
C ASN A 103 -8.63 -1.80 18.41
N VAL A 104 -8.55 -1.19 17.22
CA VAL A 104 -8.29 -1.86 15.96
C VAL A 104 -6.87 -1.54 15.51
N VAL A 105 -6.23 -2.48 14.84
CA VAL A 105 -4.95 -2.24 14.20
C VAL A 105 -5.21 -1.52 12.87
N THR A 106 -4.83 -0.27 12.78
CA THR A 106 -5.04 0.58 11.60
C THR A 106 -3.87 0.57 10.63
N LYS A 107 -2.69 0.19 11.12
CA LYS A 107 -1.49 0.04 10.29
C LYS A 107 -0.60 -1.09 10.82
N PHE A 108 -0.05 -1.87 9.90
CA PHE A 108 0.88 -2.94 10.19
C PHE A 108 2.10 -2.80 9.28
N SER A 109 3.30 -2.76 9.88
CA SER A 109 4.55 -2.49 9.16
C SER A 109 5.62 -3.49 9.53
N LYS A 110 6.40 -3.90 8.53
CA LYS A 110 7.67 -4.60 8.74
C LYS A 110 8.77 -3.58 9.03
N LYS A 111 9.62 -3.89 10.00
CA LYS A 111 10.78 -3.09 10.40
C LYS A 111 12.01 -3.99 10.53
N GLU A 112 13.19 -3.41 10.56
CA GLU A 112 14.43 -4.17 10.76
C GLU A 112 14.45 -4.93 12.09
N TYR A 113 13.87 -4.35 13.15
CA TYR A 113 13.74 -4.97 14.47
C TYR A 113 12.61 -6.01 14.57
N GLY A 114 11.67 -6.01 13.64
CA GLY A 114 10.48 -6.86 13.65
C GLY A 114 9.27 -6.19 13.05
N TYR A 115 8.28 -5.80 13.88
CA TYR A 115 7.00 -5.28 13.43
C TYR A 115 6.55 -4.09 14.26
N LYS A 116 5.85 -3.17 13.60
CA LYS A 116 5.18 -2.03 14.22
C LYS A 116 3.70 -2.06 13.87
N LEU A 117 2.86 -1.90 14.88
CA LEU A 117 1.42 -1.72 14.73
C LEU A 117 1.02 -0.32 15.19
N GLU A 118 0.14 0.32 14.43
CA GLU A 118 -0.56 1.53 14.87
C GLU A 118 -2.00 1.16 15.21
N LEU A 119 -2.45 1.58 16.37
CA LEU A 119 -3.82 1.35 16.86
C LEU A 119 -4.74 2.51 16.51
N SER A 120 -6.04 2.31 16.65
CA SER A 120 -7.06 3.32 16.33
C SER A 120 -7.04 4.57 17.21
N ASP A 121 -6.33 4.56 18.32
CA ASP A 121 -6.05 5.70 19.21
C ASP A 121 -4.68 6.36 18.96
N ASP A 122 -4.04 6.04 17.82
CA ASP A 122 -2.72 6.50 17.40
C ASP A 122 -1.55 5.97 18.22
N MET A 123 -1.78 5.02 19.12
CA MET A 123 -0.70 4.34 19.86
C MET A 123 0.07 3.39 18.94
N ASP A 124 1.38 3.42 19.02
CA ASP A 124 2.27 2.52 18.30
C ASP A 124 2.77 1.39 19.21
N LEU A 125 2.60 0.14 18.76
CA LEU A 125 3.13 -1.05 19.42
C LEU A 125 4.28 -1.62 18.60
N ARG A 126 5.35 -2.04 19.28
CA ARG A 126 6.51 -2.67 18.64
C ARG A 126 6.69 -4.10 19.10
N PHE A 127 7.01 -4.97 18.15
CA PHE A 127 7.29 -6.38 18.36
C PHE A 127 8.60 -6.75 17.66
N ASN A 128 9.37 -7.66 18.27
CA ASN A 128 10.57 -8.19 17.62
C ASN A 128 10.22 -9.22 16.54
N LYS A 129 11.24 -9.78 15.89
CA LYS A 129 11.07 -10.80 14.84
C LYS A 129 10.47 -12.11 15.35
N GLN A 130 10.52 -12.38 16.65
CA GLN A 130 9.92 -13.52 17.33
C GLN A 130 8.51 -13.22 17.84
N PHE A 131 7.91 -12.09 17.41
CA PHE A 131 6.57 -11.64 17.79
C PHE A 131 6.40 -11.30 19.27
N GLN A 132 7.49 -11.00 19.96
CA GLN A 132 7.47 -10.57 21.35
C GLN A 132 7.34 -9.05 21.43
N PHE A 133 6.48 -8.58 22.33
CA PHE A 133 6.30 -7.15 22.58
C PHE A 133 7.58 -6.52 23.15
N ILE A 134 8.01 -5.40 22.58
CA ILE A 134 9.23 -4.69 23.00
C ILE A 134 9.01 -3.22 23.36
N GLY A 135 7.82 -2.69 23.22
CA GLY A 135 7.50 -1.33 23.66
C GLY A 135 6.31 -0.71 22.97
N GLU A 136 5.81 0.36 23.59
CA GLU A 136 4.77 1.23 23.05
C GLU A 136 5.29 2.66 22.93
N ILE A 137 4.70 3.43 22.01
CA ILE A 137 4.97 4.87 21.85
C ILE A 137 3.64 5.55 21.57
N ASP A 138 3.39 6.64 22.29
CA ASP A 138 2.25 7.53 22.08
C ASP A 138 2.49 8.46 20.87
#